data_1b0d1e1da3e4bd1620a0820d0fb63605
#
_entry.id   1b0d1e1da3e4bd1620a0820d0fb63605
#
_cell.length_a   1.000
_cell.length_b   1.000
_cell.length_c   1.000
_cell.angle_alpha   90.00
_cell.angle_beta   90.00
_cell.angle_gamma   90.00
#
_symmetry.space_group_name_H-M   'P 1'
#
loop_
_entity.id
_entity.type
_entity.pdbx_description
1 polymer ?
#
loop_
_entity_poly.entity_id
_entity_poly.type
_entity_poly.pdbx_seq_one_letter_code
_entity_poly.pdbx_strand_id
1 'polypeptide(L)'
;MLVQHAQDMTKHIVLINPNTSEATTAMMTDIARSVLPANVTIEGVTAASGVPMILDDRQLAASAAGVVEMGLAAALFCDGIIVSAFGDPGIEQLRDLIDLPVVGICEASMLEASAHGRRFGIATVTPDLVDGFARKAEGLGLDRLFTGTRLTNGDPQKLAADPEQLQAELAFAVEQAFDIDEAEAVIIGGGPLGQAAVELGRRFSRPVIAPITAAVASLLLQIKATSATGS
;
A
#
# COMPACT_ATOMS: atom_id res chain seq x y z
N MET A 1 10.18 27.15 -34.13
CA MET A 1 11.16 26.53 -33.26
C MET A 1 10.93 27.07 -31.88
N LEU A 2 9.79 26.68 -31.25
CA LEU A 2 9.30 27.09 -29.92
C LEU A 2 8.49 25.90 -29.37
N VAL A 3 9.16 24.76 -29.19
CA VAL A 3 8.61 23.60 -28.51
C VAL A 3 9.75 23.02 -27.68
N GLN A 4 9.51 22.83 -26.39
CA GLN A 4 10.39 22.19 -25.41
C GLN A 4 10.96 23.10 -24.35
N HIS A 5 10.07 23.69 -23.55
CA HIS A 5 10.34 23.94 -22.13
C HIS A 5 9.01 23.77 -21.38
N ALA A 6 8.37 22.61 -21.49
CA ALA A 6 7.62 22.09 -20.35
C ALA A 6 8.71 21.74 -19.33
N GLN A 7 9.07 22.69 -18.47
CA GLN A 7 9.93 22.45 -17.34
C GLN A 7 9.33 21.26 -16.59
N ASP A 8 10.14 20.25 -16.42
CA ASP A 8 9.86 19.04 -15.64
C ASP A 8 9.67 19.50 -14.18
N MET A 9 8.47 20.03 -13.88
CA MET A 9 8.12 20.53 -12.56
C MET A 9 8.26 19.36 -11.59
N THR A 10 9.07 19.55 -10.56
CA THR A 10 9.22 18.56 -9.49
C THR A 10 7.85 18.28 -8.89
N LYS A 11 7.42 17.02 -8.93
CA LYS A 11 6.18 16.59 -8.30
C LYS A 11 6.42 16.22 -6.85
N HIS A 12 5.45 16.50 -6.00
CA HIS A 12 5.50 16.21 -4.58
C HIS A 12 4.39 15.25 -4.17
N ILE A 13 4.74 14.14 -3.52
CA ILE A 13 3.80 13.11 -3.04
C ILE A 13 3.80 13.14 -1.51
N VAL A 14 2.62 12.96 -0.92
CA VAL A 14 2.48 12.74 0.53
C VAL A 14 2.05 11.29 0.78
N LEU A 15 2.78 10.59 1.65
CA LEU A 15 2.44 9.27 2.17
C LEU A 15 1.85 9.42 3.56
N ILE A 16 0.57 9.06 3.72
CA ILE A 16 -0.14 9.15 5.00
C ILE A 16 -0.08 7.81 5.70
N ASN A 17 0.53 7.78 6.89
CA ASN A 17 0.46 6.65 7.81
C ASN A 17 -0.66 6.85 8.83
N PRO A 18 -1.75 6.05 8.78
CA PRO A 18 -2.88 6.18 9.71
C PRO A 18 -2.60 5.70 11.15
N ASN A 19 -1.47 5.05 11.41
CA ASN A 19 -1.05 4.70 12.76
C ASN A 19 -0.05 5.73 13.33
N THR A 20 0.24 5.67 14.63
CA THR A 20 1.07 6.66 15.34
C THR A 20 2.58 6.31 15.36
N SER A 21 3.03 5.32 14.58
CA SER A 21 4.43 4.91 14.54
C SER A 21 5.24 5.74 13.53
N GLU A 22 6.01 6.71 14.00
CA GLU A 22 6.94 7.49 13.17
C GLU A 22 7.99 6.60 12.49
N ALA A 23 8.46 5.56 13.19
CA ALA A 23 9.41 4.61 12.61
C ALA A 23 8.82 3.86 11.40
N THR A 24 7.54 3.48 11.48
CA THR A 24 6.83 2.87 10.35
C THR A 24 6.66 3.86 9.20
N THR A 25 6.31 5.12 9.49
CA THR A 25 6.22 6.16 8.47
C THR A 25 7.56 6.36 7.76
N ALA A 26 8.65 6.51 8.51
CA ALA A 26 9.99 6.68 7.95
C ALA A 26 10.38 5.50 7.04
N MET A 27 10.19 4.26 7.50
CA MET A 27 10.48 3.04 6.73
C MET A 27 9.67 3.01 5.43
N MET A 28 8.35 3.24 5.46
CA MET A 28 7.50 3.24 4.28
C MET A 28 7.87 4.35 3.30
N THR A 29 8.21 5.54 3.82
CA THR A 29 8.66 6.68 3.01
C THR A 29 10.00 6.40 2.33
N ASP A 30 10.93 5.72 3.00
CA ASP A 30 12.22 5.34 2.42
C ASP A 30 12.07 4.29 1.32
N ILE A 31 11.18 3.31 1.50
CA ILE A 31 10.83 2.34 0.45
C ILE A 31 10.25 3.09 -0.76
N ALA A 32 9.27 3.96 -0.55
CA ALA A 32 8.67 4.74 -1.63
C ALA A 32 9.72 5.59 -2.35
N ARG A 33 10.59 6.30 -1.61
CA ARG A 33 11.67 7.13 -2.15
C ARG A 33 12.64 6.35 -3.03
N SER A 34 12.92 5.09 -2.68
CA SER A 34 13.87 4.24 -3.41
C SER A 34 13.43 3.89 -4.84
N VAL A 35 12.15 4.06 -5.16
CA VAL A 35 11.57 3.73 -6.48
C VAL A 35 11.05 4.96 -7.24
N LEU A 36 11.20 6.17 -6.67
CA LEU A 36 10.78 7.40 -7.33
C LEU A 36 11.75 7.85 -8.42
N PRO A 37 11.26 8.44 -9.51
CA PRO A 37 12.10 9.14 -10.47
C PRO A 37 12.67 10.43 -9.86
N ALA A 38 13.78 10.94 -10.43
CA ALA A 38 14.55 12.06 -9.88
C ALA A 38 13.74 13.37 -9.75
N ASN A 39 12.70 13.53 -10.55
CA ASN A 39 11.82 14.72 -10.55
C ASN A 39 10.58 14.55 -9.65
N VAL A 40 10.56 13.58 -8.75
CA VAL A 40 9.48 13.37 -7.78
C VAL A 40 10.05 13.28 -6.38
N THR A 41 9.46 14.03 -5.45
CA THR A 41 9.77 13.98 -4.03
C THR A 41 8.63 13.37 -3.24
N ILE A 42 8.93 12.85 -2.05
CA ILE A 42 7.94 12.28 -1.15
C ILE A 42 8.26 12.63 0.29
N GLU A 43 7.22 12.96 1.05
CA GLU A 43 7.27 13.05 2.51
C GLU A 43 6.24 12.13 3.14
N GLY A 44 6.52 11.70 4.38
CA GLY A 44 5.63 10.88 5.18
C GLY A 44 4.97 11.68 6.29
N VAL A 45 3.67 11.51 6.46
CA VAL A 45 2.88 12.10 7.55
C VAL A 45 2.35 11.00 8.46
N THR A 46 2.58 11.14 9.76
CA THR A 46 2.16 10.18 10.80
C THR A 46 0.93 10.70 11.52
N ALA A 47 -0.06 9.84 11.77
CA ALA A 47 -1.23 10.21 12.54
C ALA A 47 -0.84 10.64 13.97
N ALA A 48 -1.36 11.80 14.42
CA ALA A 48 -1.08 12.35 15.75
C ALA A 48 -1.79 11.56 16.87
N SER A 49 -2.83 10.78 16.54
CA SER A 49 -3.64 10.02 17.49
C SER A 49 -4.05 8.68 16.89
N GLY A 50 -4.35 7.72 17.76
CA GLY A 50 -4.76 6.37 17.36
C GLY A 50 -3.88 5.29 18.01
N VAL A 51 -3.67 4.19 17.28
CA VAL A 51 -2.87 3.05 17.74
C VAL A 51 -1.51 3.01 17.03
N PRO A 52 -0.46 2.44 17.64
CA PRO A 52 0.85 2.33 17.00
C PRO A 52 0.89 1.27 15.89
N MET A 53 -0.07 0.34 15.88
CA MET A 53 -0.25 -0.67 14.85
C MET A 53 -1.74 -1.01 14.73
N ILE A 54 -2.28 -0.96 13.53
CA ILE A 54 -3.68 -1.31 13.24
C ILE A 54 -3.75 -2.83 13.09
N LEU A 55 -4.56 -3.48 13.93
CA LEU A 55 -4.64 -4.94 14.02
C LEU A 55 -6.02 -5.50 13.68
N ASP A 56 -7.06 -4.67 13.70
CA ASP A 56 -8.45 -5.09 13.47
C ASP A 56 -9.26 -4.07 12.64
N ASP A 57 -10.41 -4.51 12.12
CA ASP A 57 -11.33 -3.70 11.30
C ASP A 57 -11.83 -2.45 12.04
N ARG A 58 -12.01 -2.50 13.37
CA ARG A 58 -12.48 -1.35 14.16
C ARG A 58 -11.42 -0.26 14.23
N GLN A 59 -10.17 -0.65 14.47
CA GLN A 59 -9.04 0.28 14.50
C GLN A 59 -8.80 0.88 13.11
N LEU A 60 -8.93 0.06 12.05
CA LEU A 60 -8.85 0.51 10.66
C LEU A 60 -9.93 1.55 10.35
N ALA A 61 -11.18 1.26 10.66
CA ALA A 61 -12.29 2.19 10.46
C ALA A 61 -12.13 3.48 11.29
N ALA A 62 -11.66 3.37 12.53
CA ALA A 62 -11.44 4.53 13.40
C ALA A 62 -10.35 5.48 12.87
N SER A 63 -9.38 4.97 12.08
CA SER A 63 -8.31 5.78 11.51
C SER A 63 -8.76 6.61 10.29
N ALA A 64 -9.91 6.33 9.70
CA ALA A 64 -10.39 6.95 8.47
C ALA A 64 -10.51 8.48 8.57
N ALA A 65 -11.07 9.00 9.68
CA ALA A 65 -11.21 10.44 9.88
C ALA A 65 -9.85 11.16 9.92
N GLY A 66 -8.85 10.56 10.56
CA GLY A 66 -7.47 11.09 10.58
C GLY A 66 -6.82 11.10 9.20
N VAL A 67 -7.09 10.07 8.38
CA VAL A 67 -6.62 10.04 6.97
C VAL A 67 -7.22 11.19 6.18
N VAL A 68 -8.53 11.44 6.32
CA VAL A 68 -9.20 12.55 5.63
C VAL A 68 -8.62 13.90 6.08
N GLU A 69 -8.43 14.11 7.38
CA GLU A 69 -7.85 15.35 7.91
C GLU A 69 -6.42 15.59 7.37
N MET A 70 -5.55 14.58 7.47
CA MET A 70 -4.18 14.68 6.95
C MET A 70 -4.15 14.86 5.43
N GLY A 71 -5.05 14.19 4.71
CA GLY A 71 -5.16 14.29 3.26
C GLY A 71 -5.61 15.66 2.79
N LEU A 72 -6.59 16.28 3.45
CA LEU A 72 -7.03 17.65 3.16
C LEU A 72 -5.91 18.67 3.42
N ALA A 73 -5.13 18.49 4.49
CA ALA A 73 -3.99 19.35 4.76
C ALA A 73 -2.89 19.17 3.70
N ALA A 74 -2.58 17.95 3.31
CA ALA A 74 -1.59 17.63 2.29
C ALA A 74 -1.97 18.14 0.89
N ALA A 75 -3.26 18.10 0.55
CA ALA A 75 -3.75 18.53 -0.76
C ALA A 75 -3.45 20.00 -1.11
N LEU A 76 -3.10 20.82 -0.12
CA LEU A 76 -2.74 22.22 -0.33
C LEU A 76 -1.36 22.42 -0.99
N PHE A 77 -0.48 21.37 -0.97
CA PHE A 77 0.91 21.51 -1.39
C PHE A 77 1.49 20.27 -2.09
N CYS A 78 0.70 19.22 -2.32
CA CYS A 78 1.18 18.00 -3.02
C CYS A 78 0.48 17.79 -4.36
N ASP A 79 1.02 16.90 -5.19
CA ASP A 79 0.47 16.50 -6.48
C ASP A 79 -0.26 15.14 -6.40
N GLY A 80 -0.17 14.43 -5.26
CA GLY A 80 -0.85 13.15 -5.06
C GLY A 80 -0.58 12.57 -3.69
N ILE A 81 -1.45 11.67 -3.26
CA ILE A 81 -1.47 11.12 -1.91
C ILE A 81 -1.46 9.59 -1.95
N ILE A 82 -0.67 8.97 -1.07
CA ILE A 82 -0.71 7.52 -0.80
C ILE A 82 -1.26 7.31 0.62
N VAL A 83 -2.35 6.53 0.74
CA VAL A 83 -2.85 6.04 2.03
C VAL A 83 -2.17 4.72 2.35
N SER A 84 -1.29 4.71 3.38
CA SER A 84 -0.38 3.61 3.64
C SER A 84 -0.79 2.69 4.80
N ALA A 85 -2.09 2.35 4.88
CA ALA A 85 -2.59 1.22 5.67
C ALA A 85 -3.27 0.20 4.75
N PHE A 86 -3.00 -1.10 4.98
CA PHE A 86 -3.54 -2.16 4.15
C PHE A 86 -5.01 -2.42 4.50
N GLY A 87 -5.89 -1.88 3.66
CA GLY A 87 -7.34 -1.73 3.84
C GLY A 87 -7.84 -0.34 3.45
N ASP A 88 -6.91 0.62 3.19
CA ASP A 88 -7.17 1.94 2.61
C ASP A 88 -8.24 2.75 3.35
N PRO A 89 -8.10 2.98 4.68
CA PRO A 89 -9.14 3.67 5.45
C PRO A 89 -9.32 5.12 4.97
N GLY A 90 -10.57 5.56 4.84
CA GLY A 90 -10.91 6.95 4.50
C GLY A 90 -10.63 7.36 3.05
N ILE A 91 -10.17 6.45 2.19
CA ILE A 91 -9.74 6.78 0.82
C ILE A 91 -10.90 7.31 -0.03
N GLU A 92 -12.07 6.68 0.02
CA GLU A 92 -13.23 7.11 -0.78
C GLU A 92 -13.70 8.50 -0.33
N GLN A 93 -13.79 8.73 0.99
CA GLN A 93 -14.13 10.03 1.53
C GLN A 93 -13.14 11.12 1.13
N LEU A 94 -11.85 10.81 1.11
CA LEU A 94 -10.83 11.77 0.69
C LEU A 94 -10.94 12.07 -0.81
N ARG A 95 -11.18 11.07 -1.65
CA ARG A 95 -11.38 11.23 -3.09
C ARG A 95 -12.61 12.10 -3.42
N ASP A 96 -13.66 12.02 -2.61
CA ASP A 96 -14.86 12.86 -2.79
C ASP A 96 -14.62 14.35 -2.44
N LEU A 97 -13.55 14.65 -1.70
CA LEU A 97 -13.24 15.99 -1.18
C LEU A 97 -12.13 16.73 -1.92
N ILE A 98 -11.30 16.02 -2.70
CA ILE A 98 -10.15 16.62 -3.41
C ILE A 98 -10.04 16.07 -4.84
N ASP A 99 -9.55 16.92 -5.75
CA ASP A 99 -9.35 16.56 -7.16
C ASP A 99 -7.97 15.93 -7.45
N LEU A 100 -7.12 15.75 -6.42
CA LEU A 100 -5.80 15.13 -6.59
C LEU A 100 -5.91 13.60 -6.63
N PRO A 101 -4.99 12.92 -7.35
CA PRO A 101 -4.88 11.48 -7.30
C PRO A 101 -4.61 10.98 -5.87
N VAL A 102 -5.43 10.05 -5.40
CA VAL A 102 -5.29 9.37 -4.11
C VAL A 102 -5.26 7.87 -4.34
N VAL A 103 -4.20 7.21 -3.89
CA VAL A 103 -3.99 5.77 -4.05
C VAL A 103 -3.82 5.11 -2.69
N GLY A 104 -4.55 4.00 -2.47
CA GLY A 104 -4.36 3.15 -1.31
C GLY A 104 -3.40 1.99 -1.60
N ILE A 105 -2.61 1.60 -0.61
CA ILE A 105 -1.65 0.51 -0.79
C ILE A 105 -2.32 -0.85 -0.98
N CYS A 106 -3.52 -1.05 -0.43
CA CYS A 106 -4.27 -2.30 -0.57
C CYS A 106 -4.83 -2.45 -1.98
N GLU A 107 -5.60 -1.47 -2.47
CA GLU A 107 -6.17 -1.54 -3.81
C GLU A 107 -5.10 -1.58 -4.90
N ALA A 108 -4.04 -0.76 -4.79
CA ALA A 108 -2.96 -0.75 -5.76
C ALA A 108 -2.26 -2.11 -5.86
N SER A 109 -2.04 -2.77 -4.72
CA SER A 109 -1.46 -4.11 -4.69
C SER A 109 -2.36 -5.16 -5.32
N MET A 110 -3.66 -5.11 -5.04
CA MET A 110 -4.63 -6.05 -5.61
C MET A 110 -4.73 -5.89 -7.13
N LEU A 111 -4.75 -4.65 -7.62
CA LEU A 111 -4.76 -4.35 -9.07
C LEU A 111 -3.47 -4.80 -9.76
N GLU A 112 -2.30 -4.59 -9.13
CA GLU A 112 -1.03 -5.09 -9.67
C GLU A 112 -0.96 -6.62 -9.65
N ALA A 113 -1.35 -7.25 -8.55
CA ALA A 113 -1.33 -8.70 -8.40
C ALA A 113 -2.25 -9.39 -9.42
N SER A 114 -3.45 -8.84 -9.64
CA SER A 114 -4.45 -9.37 -10.58
C SER A 114 -4.20 -9.01 -12.05
N ALA A 115 -3.17 -8.21 -12.35
CA ALA A 115 -2.86 -7.83 -13.72
C ALA A 115 -2.76 -9.04 -14.66
N HIS A 116 -3.27 -8.91 -15.87
CA HIS A 116 -3.38 -10.00 -16.86
C HIS A 116 -4.25 -11.19 -16.43
N GLY A 117 -5.18 -10.98 -15.49
CA GLY A 117 -6.09 -12.02 -15.01
C GLY A 117 -5.45 -13.03 -14.05
N ARG A 118 -4.32 -12.70 -13.43
CA ARG A 118 -3.63 -13.58 -12.47
C ARG A 118 -4.48 -13.81 -11.22
N ARG A 119 -4.49 -15.05 -10.76
CA ARG A 119 -5.00 -15.39 -9.42
C ARG A 119 -4.01 -14.92 -8.38
N PHE A 120 -4.49 -14.31 -7.29
CA PHE A 120 -3.61 -13.77 -6.28
C PHE A 120 -4.07 -14.09 -4.86
N GLY A 121 -3.10 -14.26 -3.97
CA GLY A 121 -3.30 -14.40 -2.54
C GLY A 121 -2.70 -13.25 -1.76
N ILE A 122 -2.98 -13.21 -0.46
CA ILE A 122 -2.37 -12.28 0.50
C ILE A 122 -1.66 -13.08 1.58
N ALA A 123 -0.43 -12.71 1.94
CA ALA A 123 0.29 -13.18 3.12
C ALA A 123 0.40 -12.05 4.14
N THR A 124 -0.03 -12.26 5.39
CA THR A 124 -0.08 -11.22 6.42
C THR A 124 0.06 -11.77 7.83
N VAL A 125 0.27 -10.87 8.79
CA VAL A 125 0.35 -11.17 10.24
C VAL A 125 -0.94 -10.87 11.00
N THR A 126 -1.95 -10.24 10.37
CA THR A 126 -3.14 -9.67 11.04
C THR A 126 -4.40 -10.50 10.76
N PRO A 127 -4.77 -11.45 11.63
CA PRO A 127 -5.93 -12.32 11.41
C PRO A 127 -7.26 -11.56 11.37
N ASP A 128 -7.42 -10.52 12.17
CA ASP A 128 -8.69 -9.79 12.32
C ASP A 128 -8.95 -8.78 11.17
N LEU A 129 -8.08 -8.74 10.16
CA LEU A 129 -8.26 -7.95 8.93
C LEU A 129 -8.58 -8.80 7.68
N VAL A 130 -8.56 -10.13 7.79
CA VAL A 130 -8.73 -11.06 6.64
C VAL A 130 -10.05 -10.85 5.93
N ASP A 131 -11.15 -10.73 6.67
CA ASP A 131 -12.48 -10.50 6.09
C ASP A 131 -12.56 -9.14 5.39
N GLY A 132 -11.85 -8.13 5.89
CA GLY A 132 -11.72 -6.82 5.27
C GLY A 132 -11.03 -6.89 3.90
N PHE A 133 -10.02 -7.72 3.77
CA PHE A 133 -9.33 -7.92 2.48
C PHE A 133 -10.20 -8.60 1.45
N ALA A 134 -10.99 -9.61 1.86
CA ALA A 134 -11.94 -10.27 0.96
C ALA A 134 -13.02 -9.28 0.47
N ARG A 135 -13.58 -8.46 1.37
CA ARG A 135 -14.53 -7.40 0.99
C ARG A 135 -13.91 -6.36 0.05
N LYS A 136 -12.63 -6.00 0.25
CA LYS A 136 -11.93 -5.07 -0.65
C LYS A 136 -11.76 -5.69 -2.05
N ALA A 137 -11.35 -6.97 -2.14
CA ALA A 137 -11.24 -7.68 -3.41
C ALA A 137 -12.60 -7.75 -4.14
N GLU A 138 -13.69 -8.05 -3.42
CA GLU A 138 -15.04 -8.03 -3.97
C GLU A 138 -15.44 -6.63 -4.48
N GLY A 139 -15.20 -5.59 -3.70
CA GLY A 139 -15.49 -4.20 -4.08
C GLY A 139 -14.72 -3.74 -5.32
N LEU A 140 -13.55 -4.32 -5.60
CA LEU A 140 -12.76 -4.10 -6.81
C LEU A 140 -13.15 -5.02 -7.98
N GLY A 141 -14.11 -5.93 -7.80
CA GLY A 141 -14.51 -6.93 -8.80
C GLY A 141 -13.46 -8.02 -9.03
N LEU A 142 -12.60 -8.28 -8.06
CA LEU A 142 -11.47 -9.21 -8.12
C LEU A 142 -11.74 -10.52 -7.33
N ASP A 143 -12.96 -10.73 -6.83
CA ASP A 143 -13.37 -11.88 -6.04
C ASP A 143 -13.01 -13.22 -6.67
N ARG A 144 -13.15 -13.35 -8.00
CA ARG A 144 -12.84 -14.57 -8.75
C ARG A 144 -11.34 -14.85 -8.89
N LEU A 145 -10.51 -13.82 -8.75
CA LEU A 145 -9.05 -13.92 -8.84
C LEU A 145 -8.40 -14.05 -7.46
N PHE A 146 -9.09 -13.64 -6.40
CA PHE A 146 -8.60 -13.71 -5.04
C PHE A 146 -8.66 -15.14 -4.50
N THR A 147 -7.53 -15.74 -4.16
CA THR A 147 -7.40 -17.11 -3.67
C THR A 147 -7.48 -17.22 -2.15
N GLY A 148 -7.50 -16.10 -1.45
CA GLY A 148 -7.59 -16.06 0.01
C GLY A 148 -6.35 -15.46 0.67
N THR A 149 -6.33 -15.52 2.01
CA THR A 149 -5.27 -14.97 2.83
C THR A 149 -4.58 -16.06 3.63
N ARG A 150 -3.26 -16.12 3.58
CA ARG A 150 -2.40 -16.94 4.44
C ARG A 150 -1.85 -16.09 5.57
N LEU A 151 -2.01 -16.60 6.79
CA LEU A 151 -1.49 -15.96 8.00
C LEU A 151 -0.14 -16.56 8.38
N THR A 152 0.73 -15.72 8.92
CA THR A 152 1.92 -16.18 9.63
C THR A 152 1.55 -16.88 10.94
N ASN A 153 2.42 -17.75 11.44
CA ASN A 153 2.30 -18.25 12.80
C ASN A 153 2.86 -17.24 13.78
N GLY A 154 2.19 -17.05 14.91
CA GLY A 154 2.67 -16.21 16.00
C GLY A 154 1.90 -14.90 16.18
N ASP A 155 2.30 -14.18 17.21
CA ASP A 155 1.70 -12.91 17.59
C ASP A 155 2.27 -11.77 16.71
N PRO A 156 1.41 -10.92 16.10
CA PRO A 156 1.86 -9.86 15.21
C PRO A 156 2.86 -8.87 15.82
N GLN A 157 2.70 -8.54 17.10
CA GLN A 157 3.59 -7.59 17.80
C GLN A 157 4.96 -8.21 18.08
N LYS A 158 5.01 -9.51 18.41
CA LYS A 158 6.26 -10.22 18.61
C LYS A 158 7.02 -10.39 17.30
N LEU A 159 6.30 -10.73 16.23
CA LEU A 159 6.90 -10.84 14.90
C LEU A 159 7.44 -9.48 14.41
N ALA A 160 6.75 -8.39 14.68
CA ALA A 160 7.25 -7.05 14.35
C ALA A 160 8.56 -6.68 15.08
N ALA A 161 8.84 -7.31 16.23
CA ALA A 161 10.08 -7.11 17.00
C ALA A 161 11.23 -8.03 16.55
N ASP A 162 10.97 -9.03 15.69
CA ASP A 162 11.95 -9.99 15.19
C ASP A 162 11.88 -10.09 13.66
N PRO A 163 12.67 -9.26 12.95
CA PRO A 163 12.63 -9.21 11.47
C PRO A 163 13.00 -10.53 10.79
N GLU A 164 13.90 -11.33 11.37
CA GLU A 164 14.28 -12.63 10.79
C GLU A 164 13.13 -13.63 10.88
N GLN A 165 12.50 -13.73 12.05
CA GLN A 165 11.35 -14.59 12.25
C GLN A 165 10.17 -14.12 11.39
N LEU A 166 9.90 -12.83 11.35
CA LEU A 166 8.85 -12.26 10.49
C LEU A 166 9.05 -12.65 9.03
N GLN A 167 10.27 -12.50 8.51
CA GLN A 167 10.59 -12.82 7.13
C GLN A 167 10.44 -14.31 6.83
N ALA A 168 10.85 -15.18 7.75
CA ALA A 168 10.73 -16.63 7.61
C ALA A 168 9.25 -17.06 7.59
N GLU A 169 8.44 -16.53 8.51
CA GLU A 169 7.01 -16.83 8.59
C GLU A 169 6.22 -16.30 7.37
N LEU A 170 6.53 -15.09 6.91
CA LEU A 170 5.93 -14.56 5.69
C LEU A 170 6.34 -15.37 4.45
N ALA A 171 7.62 -15.78 4.36
CA ALA A 171 8.07 -16.63 3.26
C ALA A 171 7.29 -17.96 3.22
N PHE A 172 7.07 -18.58 4.36
CA PHE A 172 6.29 -19.81 4.47
C PHE A 172 4.82 -19.59 4.05
N ALA A 173 4.20 -18.48 4.49
CA ALA A 173 2.83 -18.13 4.07
C ALA A 173 2.74 -17.89 2.55
N VAL A 174 3.76 -17.26 1.95
CA VAL A 174 3.87 -17.06 0.50
C VAL A 174 3.99 -18.41 -0.24
N GLU A 175 4.83 -19.31 0.24
CA GLU A 175 4.97 -20.67 -0.33
C GLU A 175 3.63 -21.42 -0.30
N GLN A 176 2.90 -21.36 0.81
CA GLN A 176 1.58 -21.99 0.91
C GLN A 176 0.56 -21.35 -0.05
N ALA A 177 0.53 -20.04 -0.19
CA ALA A 177 -0.36 -19.39 -1.14
C ALA A 177 -0.05 -19.79 -2.58
N PHE A 178 1.21 -19.96 -2.92
CA PHE A 178 1.62 -20.42 -4.25
C PHE A 178 1.32 -21.89 -4.50
N ASP A 179 1.62 -22.77 -3.55
CA ASP A 179 1.69 -24.21 -3.80
C ASP A 179 0.38 -24.95 -3.42
N ILE A 180 -0.40 -24.36 -2.50
CA ILE A 180 -1.67 -24.95 -2.04
C ILE A 180 -2.86 -24.20 -2.63
N ASP A 181 -2.85 -22.85 -2.61
CA ASP A 181 -3.98 -22.05 -3.09
C ASP A 181 -3.87 -21.74 -4.59
N GLU A 182 -2.79 -22.20 -5.23
CA GLU A 182 -2.52 -22.00 -6.65
C GLU A 182 -2.54 -20.50 -7.05
N ALA A 183 -2.09 -19.62 -6.16
CA ALA A 183 -1.90 -18.21 -6.49
C ALA A 183 -0.75 -18.06 -7.51
N GLU A 184 -0.92 -17.13 -8.43
CA GLU A 184 0.09 -16.77 -9.43
C GLU A 184 0.86 -15.51 -9.02
N ALA A 185 0.31 -14.74 -8.06
CA ALA A 185 0.95 -13.62 -7.38
C ALA A 185 0.55 -13.62 -5.90
N VAL A 186 1.42 -13.11 -5.01
CA VAL A 186 1.11 -12.97 -3.58
C VAL A 186 1.44 -11.57 -3.13
N ILE A 187 0.52 -10.93 -2.40
CA ILE A 187 0.70 -9.62 -1.79
C ILE A 187 1.16 -9.80 -0.35
N ILE A 188 2.16 -9.06 0.09
CA ILE A 188 2.49 -8.97 1.52
C ILE A 188 1.61 -7.89 2.15
N GLY A 189 0.53 -8.32 2.81
CA GLY A 189 -0.54 -7.44 3.28
C GLY A 189 -0.21 -6.70 4.57
N GLY A 190 0.36 -5.51 4.49
CA GLY A 190 0.59 -4.63 5.64
C GLY A 190 1.65 -3.56 5.39
N GLY A 191 1.36 -2.31 5.75
CA GLY A 191 2.34 -1.21 5.68
C GLY A 191 3.60 -1.50 6.50
N PRO A 192 3.51 -1.94 7.76
CA PRO A 192 4.67 -2.30 8.59
C PRO A 192 5.51 -3.45 8.03
N LEU A 193 4.98 -4.25 7.10
CA LEU A 193 5.67 -5.37 6.46
C LEU A 193 6.45 -4.97 5.19
N GLY A 194 6.52 -3.68 4.88
CA GLY A 194 7.05 -3.16 3.62
C GLY A 194 8.48 -3.63 3.31
N GLN A 195 9.37 -3.67 4.30
CA GLN A 195 10.74 -4.15 4.09
C GLN A 195 10.77 -5.64 3.75
N ALA A 196 10.06 -6.47 4.52
CA ALA A 196 9.95 -7.90 4.23
C ALA A 196 9.35 -8.16 2.83
N ALA A 197 8.35 -7.35 2.42
CA ALA A 197 7.76 -7.44 1.09
C ALA A 197 8.78 -7.20 -0.03
N VAL A 198 9.63 -6.18 0.10
CA VAL A 198 10.68 -5.88 -0.89
C VAL A 198 11.71 -7.02 -0.97
N GLU A 199 12.12 -7.57 0.16
CA GLU A 199 13.09 -8.67 0.22
C GLU A 199 12.52 -9.97 -0.35
N LEU A 200 11.29 -10.33 0.00
CA LEU A 200 10.59 -11.50 -0.53
C LEU A 200 10.33 -11.39 -2.03
N GLY A 201 10.05 -10.19 -2.55
CA GLY A 201 9.91 -9.94 -3.98
C GLY A 201 11.18 -10.28 -4.79
N ARG A 202 12.35 -10.24 -4.15
CA ARG A 202 13.63 -10.64 -4.77
C ARG A 202 13.93 -12.15 -4.65
N ARG A 203 13.32 -12.80 -3.66
CA ARG A 203 13.58 -14.22 -3.35
C ARG A 203 12.77 -15.16 -4.23
N PHE A 204 11.52 -14.82 -4.53
CA PHE A 204 10.61 -15.67 -5.29
C PHE A 204 10.67 -15.36 -6.79
N SER A 205 10.57 -16.40 -7.64
CA SER A 205 10.46 -16.24 -9.10
C SER A 205 9.07 -15.85 -9.56
N ARG A 206 8.03 -16.21 -8.78
CA ARG A 206 6.64 -15.75 -8.98
C ARG A 206 6.47 -14.37 -8.32
N PRO A 207 5.57 -13.50 -8.83
CA PRO A 207 5.40 -12.16 -8.30
C PRO A 207 5.01 -12.14 -6.81
N VAL A 208 5.82 -11.50 -5.98
CA VAL A 208 5.47 -11.11 -4.61
C VAL A 208 5.38 -9.59 -4.59
N ILE A 209 4.18 -9.08 -4.36
CA ILE A 209 3.86 -7.67 -4.50
C ILE A 209 4.14 -6.94 -3.18
N ALA A 210 4.92 -5.88 -3.27
CA ALA A 210 5.19 -4.97 -2.16
C ALA A 210 4.23 -3.75 -2.25
N PRO A 211 3.33 -3.56 -1.27
CA PRO A 211 2.23 -2.59 -1.37
C PRO A 211 2.67 -1.14 -1.59
N ILE A 212 3.75 -0.72 -0.95
CA ILE A 212 4.24 0.66 -1.10
C ILE A 212 4.73 0.93 -2.52
N THR A 213 5.47 -0.01 -3.12
CA THR A 213 5.97 0.15 -4.49
C THR A 213 4.84 0.09 -5.51
N ALA A 214 3.84 -0.77 -5.30
CA ALA A 214 2.63 -0.83 -6.12
C ALA A 214 1.86 0.50 -6.10
N ALA A 215 1.68 1.08 -4.91
CA ALA A 215 0.99 2.36 -4.76
C ALA A 215 1.77 3.51 -5.42
N VAL A 216 3.10 3.55 -5.30
CA VAL A 216 3.93 4.56 -5.98
C VAL A 216 3.77 4.45 -7.49
N ALA A 217 3.87 3.24 -8.06
CA ALA A 217 3.71 3.02 -9.50
C ALA A 217 2.32 3.47 -9.99
N SER A 218 1.25 3.08 -9.28
CA SER A 218 -0.11 3.48 -9.59
C SER A 218 -0.30 5.00 -9.54
N LEU A 219 0.18 5.66 -8.47
CA LEU A 219 0.04 7.10 -8.30
C LEU A 219 0.77 7.89 -9.39
N LEU A 220 1.98 7.48 -9.76
CA LEU A 220 2.75 8.12 -10.83
C LEU A 220 2.04 8.05 -12.19
N LEU A 221 1.33 6.96 -12.48
CA LEU A 221 0.51 6.83 -13.69
C LEU A 221 -0.67 7.81 -13.66
N GLN A 222 -1.36 7.94 -12.52
CA GLN A 222 -2.48 8.86 -12.36
C GLN A 222 -2.04 10.33 -12.48
N ILE A 223 -0.93 10.73 -11.83
CA ILE A 223 -0.38 12.10 -11.94
C ILE A 223 -0.04 12.46 -13.40
N LYS A 224 0.54 11.52 -14.14
CA LYS A 224 0.82 11.73 -15.58
C LYS A 224 -0.45 11.90 -16.41
N ALA A 225 -1.48 11.10 -16.14
CA ALA A 225 -2.75 11.18 -16.85
C ALA A 225 -3.45 12.52 -16.60
N THR A 226 -3.48 13.00 -15.36
CA THR A 226 -4.07 14.29 -14.99
C THR A 226 -3.35 15.46 -15.66
N SER A 227 -2.01 15.41 -15.75
CA SER A 227 -1.20 16.45 -16.40
C SER A 227 -1.44 16.51 -17.92
N ALA A 228 -1.79 15.40 -18.55
CA ALA A 228 -2.06 15.32 -19.99
C ALA A 228 -3.47 15.83 -20.38
N THR A 229 -4.43 15.80 -19.46
CA THR A 229 -5.82 16.27 -19.70
C THR A 229 -6.01 17.75 -19.39
N GLY A 230 -5.08 18.38 -18.67
CA GLY A 230 -5.11 19.80 -18.30
C GLY A 230 -4.36 20.73 -19.28
N SER A 231 -3.84 20.20 -20.38
CA SER A 231 -3.13 20.94 -21.45
C SER A 231 -4.01 21.08 -22.67
#